data_c8d124966ca181910234064f14283bbb
#
_entry.id   c8d124966ca181910234064f14283bbb
#
_cell.length_a   1.000
_cell.length_b   1.000
_cell.length_c   1.000
_cell.angle_alpha   90.00
_cell.angle_beta   90.00
_cell.angle_gamma   90.00
#
_symmetry.space_group_name_H-M   'P 1'
#
loop_
_entity.id
_entity.type
_entity.pdbx_description
1 polymer ?
#
loop_
_entity_poly.entity_id
_entity_poly.type
_entity_poly.pdbx_seq_one_letter_code
_entity_poly.pdbx_strand_id
1 'polypeptide(L)'
;MLSAKILILAGMVAMMTACGPAEWLNPCYNNADVTLDAGLLGRWNGSDGNGNLRFEIADDKAYTVVYTDVQENGSRDESTFEGHLVRLGGMVFLDVVPEQVSADPGAYSFAPAPSHGESLLQPRLVAVGKGLYASLIRVQQASSGSDDASYELHLIQGHWVFRVWLDGGTLRLADLDEDWFNRAVETGKVEIGHDEVDDTLVLTASTPELRAFILEHGGDEGAFPEPDDGWSRQK
;
A
#
# COMPACT_ATOMS: atom_id res chain seq x y z
N MET A 1 55.07 -23.90 -0.38
CA MET A 1 54.61 -22.50 -0.57
C MET A 1 53.19 -22.56 -1.07
N LEU A 2 52.23 -22.52 -0.14
CA LEU A 2 50.79 -22.54 -0.46
C LEU A 2 50.31 -21.08 -0.50
N SER A 3 49.96 -20.61 -1.70
CA SER A 3 49.29 -19.35 -1.86
C SER A 3 47.80 -19.51 -1.51
N ALA A 4 47.42 -19.02 -0.37
CA ALA A 4 46.03 -18.87 0.05
C ALA A 4 45.37 -17.75 -0.80
N LYS A 5 44.58 -18.15 -1.81
CA LYS A 5 43.62 -17.23 -2.43
C LYS A 5 42.45 -17.06 -1.48
N ILE A 6 42.48 -15.94 -0.74
CA ILE A 6 41.33 -15.47 0.02
C ILE A 6 40.28 -15.03 -1.02
N LEU A 7 39.31 -15.89 -1.22
CA LEU A 7 38.08 -15.54 -1.94
C LEU A 7 37.27 -14.64 -1.01
N ILE A 8 37.38 -13.33 -1.20
CA ILE A 8 36.45 -12.37 -0.58
C ILE A 8 35.12 -12.54 -1.36
N LEU A 9 34.32 -13.46 -0.85
CA LEU A 9 32.91 -13.52 -1.21
C LEU A 9 32.24 -12.33 -0.54
N ALA A 10 32.27 -11.19 -1.22
CA ALA A 10 31.44 -10.06 -0.87
C ALA A 10 29.98 -10.54 -1.06
N GLY A 11 29.44 -11.10 0.01
CA GLY A 11 28.01 -11.30 0.11
C GLY A 11 27.35 -9.92 0.03
N MET A 12 26.88 -9.61 -1.16
CA MET A 12 25.92 -8.56 -1.38
C MET A 12 24.63 -9.10 -0.74
N VAL A 13 24.54 -8.90 0.58
CA VAL A 13 23.26 -8.96 1.27
C VAL A 13 22.50 -7.80 0.66
N ALA A 14 21.71 -8.10 -0.39
CA ALA A 14 20.61 -7.27 -0.74
C ALA A 14 19.80 -7.16 0.57
N MET A 15 19.94 -6.05 1.25
CA MET A 15 18.95 -5.61 2.20
C MET A 15 17.70 -5.44 1.32
N MET A 16 16.91 -6.50 1.23
CA MET A 16 15.51 -6.36 0.96
C MET A 16 14.99 -5.59 2.17
N THR A 17 15.08 -4.28 2.09
CA THR A 17 14.21 -3.43 2.86
C THR A 17 12.82 -3.93 2.50
N ALA A 18 12.16 -4.51 3.47
CA ALA A 18 10.77 -4.94 3.34
C ALA A 18 9.88 -3.69 3.33
N CYS A 19 10.16 -2.77 2.41
CA CYS A 19 9.35 -1.61 2.14
C CYS A 19 8.22 -2.13 1.24
N GLY A 20 7.04 -2.30 1.80
CA GLY A 20 5.82 -2.53 1.04
C GLY A 20 5.49 -1.25 0.24
N PRO A 21 4.50 -1.28 -0.66
CA PRO A 21 4.02 -0.08 -1.33
C PRO A 21 3.51 0.93 -0.29
N ALA A 22 3.63 2.23 -0.61
CA ALA A 22 3.03 3.28 0.20
C ALA A 22 1.54 3.01 0.42
N GLU A 23 1.06 3.17 1.65
CA GLU A 23 -0.32 2.92 2.01
C GLU A 23 -1.10 4.23 2.14
N TRP A 24 -2.35 4.21 1.74
CA TRP A 24 -3.21 5.38 1.68
C TRP A 24 -4.45 5.12 2.54
N LEU A 25 -4.76 5.97 3.52
CA LEU A 25 -5.91 5.75 4.40
C LEU A 25 -7.26 6.11 3.75
N ASN A 26 -7.22 6.81 2.63
CA ASN A 26 -8.40 7.20 1.90
C ASN A 26 -8.20 6.94 0.41
N PRO A 27 -9.26 6.66 -0.36
CA PRO A 27 -9.16 6.53 -1.80
C PRO A 27 -8.72 7.85 -2.45
N CYS A 28 -7.95 7.77 -3.52
CA CYS A 28 -7.48 8.94 -4.27
C CYS A 28 -8.47 9.41 -5.36
N TYR A 29 -9.70 8.90 -5.38
CA TYR A 29 -10.66 9.07 -6.48
C TYR A 29 -12.08 9.32 -5.99
N ASN A 30 -12.91 9.83 -6.90
CA ASN A 30 -14.36 9.86 -6.78
C ASN A 30 -15.00 8.82 -7.70
N ASN A 31 -16.24 8.44 -7.45
CA ASN A 31 -16.98 7.51 -8.27
C ASN A 31 -17.05 7.87 -9.78
N ALA A 32 -16.88 9.13 -10.13
CA ALA A 32 -16.87 9.58 -11.52
C ALA A 32 -15.53 9.31 -12.23
N ASP A 33 -14.46 9.11 -11.49
CA ASP A 33 -13.12 8.83 -12.01
C ASP A 33 -12.91 7.32 -12.29
N VAL A 34 -13.77 6.47 -11.71
CA VAL A 34 -13.67 5.01 -11.83
C VAL A 34 -14.14 4.54 -13.20
N THR A 35 -13.39 3.62 -13.78
CA THR A 35 -13.66 3.03 -15.10
C THR A 35 -13.33 1.54 -15.11
N LEU A 36 -13.88 0.81 -16.06
CA LEU A 36 -13.45 -0.55 -16.37
C LEU A 36 -12.69 -0.56 -17.70
N ASP A 37 -11.65 -1.35 -17.79
CA ASP A 37 -10.92 -1.63 -19.02
C ASP A 37 -10.84 -3.15 -19.22
N ALA A 38 -11.52 -3.65 -20.25
CA ALA A 38 -11.50 -5.07 -20.58
C ALA A 38 -10.07 -5.58 -20.90
N GLY A 39 -9.19 -4.67 -21.22
CA GLY A 39 -7.77 -4.94 -21.41
C GLY A 39 -7.07 -5.45 -20.15
N LEU A 40 -7.56 -5.19 -18.94
CA LEU A 40 -7.00 -5.74 -17.71
C LEU A 40 -7.44 -7.18 -17.43
N LEU A 41 -8.61 -7.60 -17.90
CA LEU A 41 -9.18 -8.90 -17.55
C LEU A 41 -8.29 -10.07 -17.95
N GLY A 42 -8.28 -11.09 -17.10
CA GLY A 42 -7.54 -12.34 -17.30
C GLY A 42 -6.34 -12.49 -16.40
N ARG A 43 -5.41 -13.33 -16.80
CA ARG A 43 -4.21 -13.67 -16.01
C ARG A 43 -2.97 -13.02 -16.57
N TRP A 44 -2.10 -12.60 -15.67
CA TRP A 44 -0.85 -11.92 -15.95
C TRP A 44 0.25 -12.59 -15.15
N ASN A 45 1.33 -12.99 -15.80
CA ASN A 45 2.49 -13.62 -15.16
C ASN A 45 3.58 -12.56 -14.95
N GLY A 46 4.14 -12.51 -13.76
CA GLY A 46 5.31 -11.68 -13.46
C GLY A 46 6.51 -12.08 -14.32
N SER A 47 7.38 -11.12 -14.64
CA SER A 47 8.58 -11.33 -15.44
C SER A 47 9.59 -12.27 -14.75
N ASP A 48 9.59 -12.26 -13.42
CA ASP A 48 10.44 -13.12 -12.57
C ASP A 48 9.92 -14.57 -12.43
N GLY A 49 8.69 -14.83 -12.88
CA GLY A 49 8.02 -16.13 -12.78
C GLY A 49 7.53 -16.50 -11.37
N ASN A 50 7.71 -15.62 -10.39
CA ASN A 50 7.39 -15.90 -8.98
C ASN A 50 5.99 -15.49 -8.58
N GLY A 51 5.25 -14.79 -9.43
CA GLY A 51 3.89 -14.37 -9.11
C GLY A 51 3.00 -14.28 -10.31
N ASN A 52 1.70 -14.26 -10.06
CA ASN A 52 0.71 -13.93 -11.07
C ASN A 52 -0.42 -13.06 -10.50
N LEU A 53 -0.98 -12.22 -11.37
CA LEU A 53 -2.16 -11.43 -11.11
C LEU A 53 -3.32 -11.98 -11.93
N ARG A 54 -4.52 -11.97 -11.36
CA ARG A 54 -5.75 -12.30 -12.06
C ARG A 54 -6.77 -11.22 -11.79
N PHE A 55 -7.33 -10.66 -12.88
CA PHE A 55 -8.37 -9.66 -12.82
C PHE A 55 -9.69 -10.25 -13.34
N GLU A 56 -10.72 -10.16 -12.54
CA GLU A 56 -12.11 -10.53 -12.85
C GLU A 56 -13.02 -9.34 -12.57
N ILE A 57 -14.13 -9.20 -13.29
CA ILE A 57 -15.11 -8.17 -12.97
C ILE A 57 -15.84 -8.59 -11.70
N ALA A 58 -15.83 -7.73 -10.69
CA ALA A 58 -16.62 -7.89 -9.47
C ALA A 58 -18.01 -7.27 -9.65
N ASP A 59 -18.06 -6.03 -10.19
CA ASP A 59 -19.31 -5.31 -10.51
C ASP A 59 -19.09 -4.30 -11.65
N ASP A 60 -19.95 -3.29 -11.78
CA ASP A 60 -19.89 -2.27 -12.84
C ASP A 60 -18.75 -1.26 -12.64
N LYS A 61 -18.03 -1.28 -11.52
CA LYS A 61 -16.96 -0.34 -11.17
C LYS A 61 -15.73 -0.97 -10.53
N ALA A 62 -15.77 -2.26 -10.22
CA ALA A 62 -14.72 -2.92 -9.48
C ALA A 62 -14.23 -4.21 -10.15
N TYR A 63 -13.00 -4.56 -9.86
CA TYR A 63 -12.41 -5.85 -10.16
C TYR A 63 -12.19 -6.64 -8.87
N THR A 64 -12.35 -7.95 -8.95
CA THR A 64 -11.67 -8.86 -8.04
C THR A 64 -10.25 -9.05 -8.57
N VAL A 65 -9.26 -8.70 -7.77
CA VAL A 65 -7.83 -8.86 -8.09
C VAL A 65 -7.26 -9.94 -7.20
N VAL A 66 -6.76 -11.01 -7.79
CA VAL A 66 -6.09 -12.08 -7.05
C VAL A 66 -4.61 -12.06 -7.38
N TYR A 67 -3.78 -11.86 -6.36
CA TYR A 67 -2.35 -12.03 -6.44
C TYR A 67 -1.97 -13.39 -5.90
N THR A 68 -1.23 -14.17 -6.69
CA THR A 68 -0.67 -15.45 -6.26
C THR A 68 0.84 -15.32 -6.21
N ASP A 69 1.40 -15.49 -5.03
CA ASP A 69 2.84 -15.60 -4.81
C ASP A 69 3.27 -17.07 -4.85
N VAL A 70 4.37 -17.34 -5.53
CA VAL A 70 4.93 -18.70 -5.66
C VAL A 70 6.25 -18.73 -4.91
N GLN A 71 6.23 -19.34 -3.76
CA GLN A 71 7.40 -19.49 -2.89
C GLN A 71 8.45 -20.44 -3.50
N GLU A 72 9.72 -20.30 -3.12
CA GLU A 72 10.82 -21.17 -3.59
C GLU A 72 10.57 -22.67 -3.34
N ASN A 73 9.82 -23.01 -2.30
CA ASN A 73 9.43 -24.40 -1.97
C ASN A 73 8.28 -24.93 -2.84
N GLY A 74 7.75 -24.10 -3.76
CA GLY A 74 6.62 -24.41 -4.64
C GLY A 74 5.25 -24.24 -4.00
N SER A 75 5.15 -23.79 -2.74
CA SER A 75 3.87 -23.38 -2.15
C SER A 75 3.35 -22.12 -2.83
N ARG A 76 2.03 -21.93 -2.75
CA ARG A 76 1.35 -20.77 -3.34
C ARG A 76 0.49 -20.13 -2.27
N ASP A 77 0.69 -18.83 -2.14
CA ASP A 77 -0.12 -17.99 -1.27
C ASP A 77 -0.97 -17.06 -2.14
N GLU A 78 -2.28 -17.04 -1.89
CA GLU A 78 -3.20 -16.19 -2.62
C GLU A 78 -3.73 -15.08 -1.73
N SER A 79 -3.71 -13.86 -2.26
CA SER A 79 -4.31 -12.68 -1.64
C SER A 79 -5.34 -12.09 -2.59
N THR A 80 -6.53 -11.78 -2.07
CA THR A 80 -7.63 -11.21 -2.85
C THR A 80 -7.87 -9.77 -2.45
N PHE A 81 -8.11 -8.94 -3.45
CA PHE A 81 -8.34 -7.51 -3.30
C PHE A 81 -9.56 -7.07 -4.12
N GLU A 82 -10.24 -6.04 -3.64
CA GLU A 82 -11.12 -5.24 -4.48
C GLU A 82 -10.26 -4.17 -5.18
N GLY A 83 -10.40 -4.04 -6.50
CA GLY A 83 -9.61 -3.12 -7.30
C GLY A 83 -10.46 -2.13 -8.09
N HIS A 84 -10.11 -0.84 -8.05
CA HIS A 84 -10.75 0.20 -8.82
C HIS A 84 -9.76 0.82 -9.80
N LEU A 85 -10.08 0.74 -11.10
CA LEU A 85 -9.28 1.42 -12.11
C LEU A 85 -9.76 2.87 -12.23
N VAL A 86 -8.83 3.80 -12.09
CA VAL A 86 -9.11 5.23 -11.94
C VAL A 86 -8.40 6.02 -13.03
N ARG A 87 -9.09 6.99 -13.66
CA ARG A 87 -8.50 7.89 -14.64
C ARG A 87 -8.44 9.31 -14.07
N LEU A 88 -7.22 9.81 -13.84
CA LEU A 88 -6.94 11.14 -13.32
C LEU A 88 -5.89 11.86 -14.19
N GLY A 89 -6.20 13.04 -14.68
CA GLY A 89 -5.25 13.88 -15.42
C GLY A 89 -4.67 13.21 -16.68
N GLY A 90 -5.40 12.26 -17.30
CA GLY A 90 -4.92 11.48 -18.44
C GLY A 90 -4.05 10.27 -18.06
N MET A 91 -3.77 10.08 -16.78
CA MET A 91 -3.08 8.92 -16.22
C MET A 91 -4.08 7.88 -15.76
N VAL A 92 -3.62 6.64 -15.63
CA VAL A 92 -4.43 5.52 -15.14
C VAL A 92 -3.79 4.99 -13.86
N PHE A 93 -4.62 4.78 -12.86
CA PHE A 93 -4.21 4.21 -11.57
C PHE A 93 -5.10 3.02 -11.23
N LEU A 94 -4.55 2.08 -10.50
CA LEU A 94 -5.27 0.98 -9.87
C LEU A 94 -5.18 1.17 -8.35
N ASP A 95 -6.31 1.42 -7.73
CA ASP A 95 -6.47 1.46 -6.29
C ASP A 95 -6.95 0.08 -5.84
N VAL A 96 -6.22 -0.60 -4.98
CA VAL A 96 -6.58 -1.91 -4.46
C VAL A 96 -6.71 -1.88 -2.95
N VAL A 97 -7.76 -2.53 -2.47
CA VAL A 97 -8.06 -2.67 -1.05
C VAL A 97 -8.11 -4.16 -0.73
N PRO A 98 -7.38 -4.64 0.31
CA PRO A 98 -7.46 -6.03 0.71
C PRO A 98 -8.92 -6.44 0.97
N GLU A 99 -9.37 -7.55 0.41
CA GLU A 99 -10.67 -8.11 0.79
C GLU A 99 -10.64 -8.44 2.28
N GLN A 100 -11.67 -8.02 3.02
CA GLN A 100 -11.65 -8.06 4.48
C GLN A 100 -11.23 -9.44 4.99
N VAL A 101 -10.04 -9.49 5.54
CA VAL A 101 -9.69 -10.59 6.43
C VAL A 101 -10.62 -10.43 7.63
N SER A 102 -11.48 -11.42 7.86
CA SER A 102 -12.28 -11.51 9.08
C SER A 102 -11.31 -11.44 10.26
N ALA A 103 -11.13 -10.23 10.79
CA ALA A 103 -10.24 -9.99 11.90
C ALA A 103 -10.84 -10.68 13.12
N ASP A 104 -10.21 -11.75 13.58
CA ASP A 104 -10.48 -12.29 14.91
C ASP A 104 -10.02 -11.21 15.91
N PRO A 105 -10.94 -10.55 16.65
CA PRO A 105 -10.58 -9.49 17.60
C PRO A 105 -9.62 -9.95 18.69
N GLY A 106 -9.47 -11.26 18.87
CA GLY A 106 -8.55 -11.87 19.83
C GLY A 106 -7.12 -12.03 19.34
N ALA A 107 -6.85 -11.81 18.03
CA ALA A 107 -5.54 -12.02 17.45
C ALA A 107 -4.59 -10.81 17.62
N TYR A 108 -5.10 -9.64 18.03
CA TYR A 108 -4.30 -8.42 18.11
C TYR A 108 -3.72 -8.22 19.50
N SER A 109 -2.40 -8.36 19.62
CA SER A 109 -1.66 -7.98 20.81
C SER A 109 -1.22 -6.51 20.68
N PHE A 110 -1.96 -5.61 21.31
CA PHE A 110 -1.58 -4.21 21.35
C PHE A 110 -0.37 -4.02 22.27
N ALA A 111 0.60 -3.23 21.82
CA ALA A 111 1.65 -2.76 22.69
C ALA A 111 1.05 -2.02 23.88
N PRO A 112 1.61 -2.15 25.10
CA PRO A 112 1.06 -1.49 26.27
C PRO A 112 0.99 0.02 26.05
N ALA A 113 -0.07 0.64 26.58
CA ALA A 113 -0.28 2.07 26.50
C ALA A 113 0.98 2.84 26.93
N PRO A 114 1.37 3.93 26.23
CA PRO A 114 2.55 4.69 26.58
C PRO A 114 2.48 5.19 28.02
N SER A 115 3.59 5.06 28.74
CA SER A 115 3.73 5.51 30.12
C SER A 115 3.53 7.03 30.20
N HIS A 116 2.82 7.46 31.21
CA HIS A 116 2.47 8.82 31.61
C HIS A 116 3.38 9.93 31.05
N GLY A 117 2.85 10.84 30.21
CA GLY A 117 3.48 12.10 29.83
C GLY A 117 3.22 12.61 28.42
N GLU A 118 2.76 11.80 27.49
CA GLU A 118 2.42 12.25 26.13
C GLU A 118 1.00 12.81 26.06
N SER A 119 0.87 13.93 25.33
CA SER A 119 -0.44 14.60 25.12
C SER A 119 -1.35 13.69 24.30
N LEU A 120 -2.25 13.00 24.99
CA LEU A 120 -3.15 11.97 24.46
C LEU A 120 -4.36 12.54 23.72
N LEU A 121 -4.27 13.72 23.15
CA LEU A 121 -5.38 14.38 22.43
C LEU A 121 -5.35 14.11 20.92
N GLN A 122 -4.31 13.49 20.40
CA GLN A 122 -4.25 13.14 18.97
C GLN A 122 -4.52 11.64 18.79
N PRO A 123 -5.36 11.27 17.80
CA PRO A 123 -5.53 9.87 17.43
C PRO A 123 -4.16 9.31 17.00
N ARG A 124 -3.79 8.16 17.52
CA ARG A 124 -2.57 7.45 17.13
C ARG A 124 -2.93 6.37 16.14
N LEU A 125 -2.27 6.39 14.98
CA LEU A 125 -2.36 5.32 14.00
C LEU A 125 -1.39 4.20 14.38
N VAL A 126 -1.86 2.96 14.31
CA VAL A 126 -1.08 1.75 14.61
C VAL A 126 -1.37 0.72 13.53
N ALA A 127 -0.32 0.15 12.94
CA ALA A 127 -0.49 -1.00 12.04
C ALA A 127 -0.96 -2.22 12.83
N VAL A 128 -2.02 -2.86 12.34
CA VAL A 128 -2.62 -4.07 12.94
C VAL A 128 -2.38 -5.29 12.05
N GLY A 129 -1.99 -5.06 10.80
CA GLY A 129 -1.67 -6.06 9.79
C GLY A 129 -1.40 -5.37 8.46
N LYS A 130 -1.01 -6.11 7.44
CA LYS A 130 -0.81 -5.54 6.11
C LYS A 130 -2.10 -4.89 5.62
N GLY A 131 -2.04 -3.59 5.33
CA GLY A 131 -3.19 -2.81 4.85
C GLY A 131 -4.31 -2.61 5.86
N LEU A 132 -4.08 -2.86 7.15
CA LEU A 132 -5.07 -2.65 8.20
C LEU A 132 -4.48 -1.80 9.33
N TYR A 133 -5.09 -0.66 9.56
CA TYR A 133 -4.69 0.30 10.59
C TYR A 133 -5.76 0.44 11.66
N ALA A 134 -5.33 0.78 12.85
CA ALA A 134 -6.21 1.13 13.95
C ALA A 134 -5.96 2.57 14.37
N SER A 135 -7.00 3.37 14.40
CA SER A 135 -6.98 4.68 15.05
C SER A 135 -7.41 4.51 16.50
N LEU A 136 -6.51 4.78 17.43
CA LEU A 136 -6.78 4.76 18.86
C LEU A 136 -7.23 6.15 19.31
N ILE A 137 -8.50 6.30 19.63
CA ILE A 137 -9.07 7.52 20.19
C ILE A 137 -9.32 7.29 21.69
N ARG A 138 -8.70 8.13 22.52
CA ARG A 138 -8.98 8.13 23.94
C ARG A 138 -10.37 8.71 24.19
N VAL A 139 -11.29 7.89 24.65
CA VAL A 139 -12.61 8.32 25.10
C VAL A 139 -12.54 8.61 26.60
N GLN A 140 -12.64 9.88 26.97
CA GLN A 140 -12.81 10.25 28.38
C GLN A 140 -14.27 10.00 28.76
N GLN A 141 -14.54 8.87 29.42
CA GLN A 141 -15.85 8.69 30.03
C GLN A 141 -15.96 9.65 31.23
N ALA A 142 -16.90 10.57 31.15
CA ALA A 142 -17.29 11.42 32.26
C ALA A 142 -18.12 10.59 33.26
N SER A 143 -17.49 9.65 33.96
CA SER A 143 -18.09 8.93 35.09
C SER A 143 -17.15 8.95 36.27
N SER A 144 -17.65 9.59 37.29
CA SER A 144 -17.22 9.61 38.71
C SER A 144 -16.18 8.56 39.10
N GLY A 145 -14.90 8.91 39.16
CA GLY A 145 -13.97 8.42 40.17
C GLY A 145 -13.13 7.22 39.84
N SER A 146 -13.04 6.76 38.58
CA SER A 146 -12.02 5.80 38.17
C SER A 146 -11.17 6.39 37.03
N ASP A 147 -9.84 6.31 37.17
CA ASP A 147 -8.86 6.69 36.14
C ASP A 147 -8.82 5.69 34.95
N ASP A 148 -9.90 4.96 34.70
CA ASP A 148 -9.99 4.02 33.60
C ASP A 148 -10.24 4.79 32.28
N ALA A 149 -9.15 5.04 31.56
CA ALA A 149 -9.23 5.51 30.18
C ALA A 149 -9.72 4.36 29.30
N SER A 150 -10.91 4.52 28.73
CA SER A 150 -11.35 3.64 27.64
C SER A 150 -10.82 4.16 26.30
N TYR A 151 -10.39 3.24 25.43
CA TYR A 151 -9.97 3.55 24.08
C TYR A 151 -11.00 3.00 23.11
N GLU A 152 -11.45 3.81 22.18
CA GLU A 152 -12.26 3.35 21.06
C GLU A 152 -11.33 3.01 19.90
N LEU A 153 -11.46 1.79 19.40
CA LEU A 153 -10.65 1.25 18.32
C LEU A 153 -11.43 1.38 17.02
N HIS A 154 -10.93 2.18 16.10
CA HIS A 154 -11.44 2.26 14.73
C HIS A 154 -10.47 1.57 13.78
N LEU A 155 -10.91 0.49 13.16
CA LEU A 155 -10.13 -0.18 12.12
C LEU A 155 -10.29 0.59 10.80
N ILE A 156 -9.17 0.90 10.17
CA ILE A 156 -9.09 1.60 8.89
C ILE A 156 -8.39 0.68 7.91
N GLN A 157 -9.03 0.42 6.79
CA GLN A 157 -8.45 -0.37 5.73
C GLN A 157 -7.60 0.53 4.83
N GLY A 158 -6.34 0.14 4.61
CA GLY A 158 -5.43 0.86 3.73
C GLY A 158 -5.71 0.55 2.27
N HIS A 159 -5.42 1.52 1.42
CA HIS A 159 -5.43 1.41 -0.03
C HIS A 159 -4.00 1.30 -0.54
N TRP A 160 -3.75 0.52 -1.57
CA TRP A 160 -2.51 0.52 -2.33
C TRP A 160 -2.79 1.07 -3.71
N VAL A 161 -2.11 2.14 -4.08
CA VAL A 161 -2.35 2.87 -5.32
C VAL A 161 -1.17 2.69 -6.26
N PHE A 162 -1.43 2.08 -7.41
CA PHE A 162 -0.43 1.83 -8.45
C PHE A 162 -0.75 2.62 -9.71
N ARG A 163 0.23 3.29 -10.29
CA ARG A 163 0.13 3.80 -11.66
C ARG A 163 0.19 2.63 -12.62
N VAL A 164 -0.65 2.69 -13.67
CA VAL A 164 -0.87 1.59 -14.61
C VAL A 164 -0.46 1.98 -16.00
N TRP A 165 0.34 1.14 -16.65
CA TRP A 165 0.57 1.15 -18.09
C TRP A 165 0.14 -0.19 -18.66
N LEU A 166 -0.73 -0.14 -19.65
CA LEU A 166 -1.24 -1.31 -20.35
C LEU A 166 -0.94 -1.18 -21.83
N ASP A 167 -0.01 -1.99 -22.33
CA ASP A 167 0.45 -1.92 -23.71
C ASP A 167 0.69 -3.33 -24.30
N GLY A 168 0.02 -3.63 -25.41
CA GLY A 168 0.35 -4.79 -26.26
C GLY A 168 0.30 -6.17 -25.58
N GLY A 169 -0.30 -6.28 -24.38
CA GLY A 169 -0.33 -7.52 -23.60
C GLY A 169 0.71 -7.52 -22.47
N THR A 170 1.32 -6.38 -22.19
CA THR A 170 2.14 -6.11 -21.01
C THR A 170 1.41 -5.15 -20.09
N LEU A 171 1.35 -5.49 -18.80
CA LEU A 171 0.86 -4.66 -17.71
C LEU A 171 2.03 -4.25 -16.85
N ARG A 172 2.26 -2.95 -16.65
CA ARG A 172 3.25 -2.42 -15.72
C ARG A 172 2.54 -1.65 -14.61
N LEU A 173 2.98 -1.86 -13.40
CA LEU A 173 2.44 -1.24 -12.18
C LEU A 173 3.60 -0.61 -11.41
N ALA A 174 3.44 0.62 -10.99
CA ALA A 174 4.37 1.29 -10.08
C ALA A 174 3.60 1.95 -8.94
N ASP A 175 4.06 1.74 -7.74
CA ASP A 175 3.66 2.47 -6.55
C ASP A 175 4.35 3.83 -6.46
N LEU A 176 3.99 4.61 -5.46
CA LEU A 176 4.65 5.87 -5.14
C LEU A 176 6.07 5.59 -4.64
N ASP A 177 7.06 6.19 -5.29
CA ASP A 177 8.45 6.11 -4.85
C ASP A 177 8.65 6.92 -3.57
N GLU A 178 8.96 6.23 -2.47
CA GLU A 178 9.12 6.85 -1.15
C GLU A 178 10.32 7.80 -1.09
N ASP A 179 11.41 7.49 -1.77
CA ASP A 179 12.58 8.37 -1.81
C ASP A 179 12.26 9.66 -2.55
N TRP A 180 11.51 9.59 -3.64
CA TRP A 180 11.01 10.77 -4.33
C TRP A 180 10.08 11.58 -3.43
N PHE A 181 9.13 10.90 -2.76
CA PHE A 181 8.16 11.54 -1.88
C PHE A 181 8.85 12.28 -0.74
N ASN A 182 9.75 11.60 -0.01
CA ASN A 182 10.49 12.19 1.10
C ASN A 182 11.29 13.42 0.67
N ARG A 183 12.02 13.35 -0.45
CA ARG A 183 12.73 14.51 -1.01
C ARG A 183 11.78 15.65 -1.39
N ALA A 184 10.60 15.33 -1.93
CA ALA A 184 9.61 16.33 -2.33
C ALA A 184 9.01 17.05 -1.10
N VAL A 185 8.77 16.33 -0.01
CA VAL A 185 8.32 16.90 1.27
C VAL A 185 9.44 17.76 1.89
N GLU A 186 10.67 17.25 1.98
CA GLU A 186 11.81 17.98 2.53
C GLU A 186 12.09 19.30 1.81
N THR A 187 11.90 19.34 0.51
CA THR A 187 12.09 20.54 -0.33
C THR A 187 10.90 21.46 -0.36
N GLY A 188 9.77 21.09 0.28
CA GLY A 188 8.53 21.84 0.24
C GLY A 188 7.81 21.80 -1.11
N LYS A 189 8.17 20.87 -1.98
CA LYS A 189 7.50 20.62 -3.26
C LYS A 189 6.14 19.94 -3.04
N VAL A 190 6.05 19.08 -2.03
CA VAL A 190 4.84 18.37 -1.62
C VAL A 190 4.51 18.76 -0.19
N GLU A 191 3.26 19.16 0.03
CA GLU A 191 2.70 19.43 1.36
C GLU A 191 1.38 18.66 1.47
N ILE A 192 1.44 17.46 2.05
CA ILE A 192 0.30 16.55 2.19
C ILE A 192 0.38 15.78 3.50
N GLY A 193 -0.79 15.46 4.09
CA GLY A 193 -0.86 14.68 5.31
C GLY A 193 -0.27 13.27 5.12
N HIS A 194 0.74 12.94 5.88
CA HIS A 194 1.38 11.64 5.90
C HIS A 194 1.92 11.30 7.28
N ASP A 195 2.22 10.03 7.50
CA ASP A 195 2.85 9.48 8.70
C ASP A 195 3.76 8.32 8.29
N GLU A 196 4.63 7.89 9.19
CA GLU A 196 5.45 6.70 9.05
C GLU A 196 5.07 5.71 10.14
N VAL A 197 4.62 4.53 9.74
CA VAL A 197 4.17 3.48 10.66
C VAL A 197 4.89 2.18 10.35
N ASP A 198 5.71 1.71 11.29
CA ASP A 198 6.51 0.50 11.15
C ASP A 198 7.34 0.49 9.83
N ASP A 199 8.07 1.60 9.59
CA ASP A 199 8.90 1.82 8.39
C ASP A 199 8.09 1.83 7.07
N THR A 200 6.79 2.08 7.12
CA THR A 200 5.92 2.20 5.94
C THR A 200 5.39 3.63 5.82
N LEU A 201 5.51 4.22 4.65
CA LEU A 201 4.88 5.51 4.34
C LEU A 201 3.36 5.36 4.29
N VAL A 202 2.66 6.14 5.11
CA VAL A 202 1.18 6.16 5.16
C VAL A 202 0.67 7.55 4.82
N LEU A 203 -0.05 7.69 3.71
CA LEU A 203 -0.72 8.94 3.34
C LEU A 203 -2.05 9.05 4.09
N THR A 204 -2.14 10.05 4.97
CA THR A 204 -3.28 10.26 5.87
C THR A 204 -4.23 11.36 5.38
N ALA A 205 -3.89 12.02 4.29
CA ALA A 205 -4.65 13.10 3.70
C ALA A 205 -6.07 12.66 3.26
N SER A 206 -6.98 13.62 3.15
CA SER A 206 -8.33 13.36 2.65
C SER A 206 -8.35 13.03 1.16
N THR A 207 -9.40 12.33 0.70
CA THR A 207 -9.60 12.03 -0.74
C THR A 207 -9.41 13.25 -1.67
N PRO A 208 -9.94 14.45 -1.39
CA PRO A 208 -9.68 15.61 -2.24
C PRO A 208 -8.21 16.01 -2.33
N GLU A 209 -7.47 15.92 -1.21
CA GLU A 209 -6.04 16.26 -1.16
C GLU A 209 -5.20 15.20 -1.89
N LEU A 210 -5.47 13.92 -1.67
CA LEU A 210 -4.82 12.79 -2.37
C LEU A 210 -5.07 12.88 -3.88
N ARG A 211 -6.29 13.21 -4.27
CA ARG A 211 -6.66 13.41 -5.68
C ARG A 211 -5.90 14.59 -6.29
N ALA A 212 -5.79 15.72 -5.58
CA ALA A 212 -5.01 16.88 -6.01
C ALA A 212 -3.53 16.54 -6.14
N PHE A 213 -2.97 15.81 -5.18
CA PHE A 213 -1.60 15.32 -5.22
C PHE A 213 -1.32 14.48 -6.49
N ILE A 214 -2.19 13.51 -6.82
CA ILE A 214 -2.03 12.73 -8.05
C ILE A 214 -2.12 13.59 -9.30
N LEU A 215 -3.06 14.55 -9.36
CA LEU A 215 -3.22 15.41 -10.52
C LEU A 215 -2.01 16.32 -10.74
N GLU A 216 -1.36 16.76 -9.68
CA GLU A 216 -0.19 17.63 -9.72
C GLU A 216 1.10 16.85 -9.93
N HIS A 217 1.30 15.76 -9.21
CA HIS A 217 2.58 15.06 -9.11
C HIS A 217 2.60 13.66 -9.72
N GLY A 218 1.46 13.06 -10.04
CA GLY A 218 1.41 11.71 -10.59
C GLY A 218 2.13 11.55 -11.94
N GLY A 219 2.39 12.67 -12.64
CA GLY A 219 3.18 12.73 -13.88
C GLY A 219 4.64 13.09 -13.68
N ASP A 220 5.07 13.44 -12.47
CA ASP A 220 6.45 13.82 -12.19
C ASP A 220 7.39 12.64 -12.40
N GLU A 221 8.56 12.94 -12.97
CA GLU A 221 9.61 11.94 -13.14
C GLU A 221 10.07 11.44 -11.78
N GLY A 222 9.97 10.13 -11.58
CA GLY A 222 10.35 9.45 -10.35
C GLY A 222 9.26 9.35 -9.28
N ALA A 223 8.11 10.04 -9.39
CA ALA A 223 7.02 9.89 -8.42
C ALA A 223 6.37 8.49 -8.50
N PHE A 224 6.12 8.03 -9.71
CA PHE A 224 5.67 6.68 -10.02
C PHE A 224 6.52 6.16 -11.19
N PRO A 225 7.73 5.65 -10.91
CA PRO A 225 8.67 5.30 -11.97
C PRO A 225 8.16 4.11 -12.77
N GLU A 226 8.02 4.29 -14.09
CA GLU A 226 7.58 3.18 -14.95
C GLU A 226 8.64 2.08 -14.93
N PRO A 227 8.30 0.84 -14.49
CA PRO A 227 9.28 -0.23 -14.42
C PRO A 227 9.65 -0.73 -15.81
N ASP A 228 10.91 -1.14 -15.98
CA ASP A 228 11.40 -1.75 -17.22
C ASP A 228 10.71 -3.08 -17.50
N ASP A 229 10.43 -3.84 -16.45
CA ASP A 229 9.74 -5.12 -16.49
C ASP A 229 8.26 -4.98 -16.18
N GLY A 230 7.47 -5.97 -16.60
CA GLY A 230 6.03 -5.97 -16.39
C GLY A 230 5.45 -7.38 -16.38
N TRP A 231 4.16 -7.42 -16.19
CA TRP A 231 3.37 -8.63 -16.21
C TRP A 231 2.94 -8.95 -17.63
N SER A 232 3.15 -10.19 -18.07
CA SER A 232 2.77 -10.65 -19.40
C SER A 232 1.44 -11.38 -19.36
N ARG A 233 0.54 -11.07 -20.31
CA ARG A 233 -0.74 -11.73 -20.42
C ARG A 233 -0.58 -13.22 -20.71
N GLN A 234 -1.23 -14.06 -19.92
CA GLN A 234 -1.30 -15.50 -20.19
C GLN A 234 -2.27 -15.72 -21.38
N LYS A 235 -1.79 -16.48 -22.39
CA LYS A 235 -2.58 -16.83 -23.59
C LYS A 235 -3.54 -17.98 -23.31
#